data_97b79d4ced14143c680713b8012685c5
#
_entry.id   97b79d4ced14143c680713b8012685c5
#
_cell.length_a   1.000
_cell.length_b   1.000
_cell.length_c   1.000
_cell.angle_alpha   90.00
_cell.angle_beta   90.00
_cell.angle_gamma   90.00
#
_symmetry.space_group_name_H-M   'P 1'
#
loop_
_entity.id
_entity.type
_entity.pdbx_description
1 polymer ?
#
loop_
_entity_poly.entity_id
_entity_poly.type
_entity_poly.pdbx_seq_one_letter_code
_entity_poly.pdbx_strand_id
1 'polypeptide(L)'
;PEVTSYLDACRRGGMYCPTDSVLSRLGEGLDVSVVSSRRMISTISGIRGSAGYLLSPYAALAYAGLLDFRGRTGESCHALVLAEKSPICDAGTVANALGVSEDALEQYL
;
A
#
# COMPACT_ATOMS: atom_id res chain seq x y z
N PRO A 1 1.13 10.35 -25.93
CA PRO A 1 -0.22 10.78 -26.33
C PRO A 1 -1.33 10.02 -25.61
N GLU A 2 -1.31 8.69 -25.58
CA GLU A 2 -2.36 7.88 -24.93
C GLU A 2 -2.44 8.14 -23.42
N VAL A 3 -1.33 8.11 -22.70
CA VAL A 3 -1.29 8.36 -21.25
C VAL A 3 -1.82 9.74 -20.91
N THR A 4 -1.52 10.75 -21.70
CA THR A 4 -2.03 12.12 -21.51
C THR A 4 -3.54 12.17 -21.64
N SER A 5 -4.10 11.49 -22.65
CA SER A 5 -5.56 11.43 -22.85
C SER A 5 -6.27 10.70 -21.70
N TYR A 6 -5.64 9.71 -21.08
CA TYR A 6 -6.17 8.99 -19.92
C TYR A 6 -6.21 9.87 -18.68
N LEU A 7 -5.12 10.57 -18.41
CA LEU A 7 -5.03 11.51 -17.29
C LEU A 7 -6.05 12.63 -17.43
N ASP A 8 -6.24 13.15 -18.64
CA ASP A 8 -7.22 14.19 -18.90
C ASP A 8 -8.66 13.69 -18.74
N ALA A 9 -8.96 12.45 -19.16
CA ALA A 9 -10.26 11.84 -18.93
C ALA A 9 -10.54 11.67 -17.42
N CYS A 10 -9.57 11.19 -16.65
CA CYS A 10 -9.68 11.06 -15.19
C CYS A 10 -9.87 12.43 -14.50
N ARG A 11 -9.14 13.46 -14.91
CA ARG A 11 -9.24 14.82 -14.36
C ARG A 11 -10.60 15.46 -14.60
N ARG A 12 -11.26 15.14 -15.71
CA ARG A 12 -12.61 15.61 -16.04
C ARG A 12 -13.73 14.81 -15.37
N GLY A 13 -13.38 13.86 -14.49
CA GLY A 13 -14.35 13.00 -13.81
C GLY A 13 -15.01 11.96 -14.73
N GLY A 14 -14.41 11.70 -15.90
CA GLY A 14 -14.85 10.69 -16.85
C GLY A 14 -14.34 9.31 -16.49
N MET A 15 -15.05 8.27 -16.98
CA MET A 15 -14.58 6.89 -16.94
C MET A 15 -13.70 6.63 -18.17
N TYR A 16 -12.53 6.05 -17.93
CA TYR A 16 -11.66 5.59 -18.99
C TYR A 16 -11.55 4.06 -18.94
N CYS A 17 -11.73 3.42 -20.10
CA CYS A 17 -11.53 1.99 -20.25
C CYS A 17 -10.31 1.78 -21.18
N PRO A 18 -9.16 1.27 -20.67
CA PRO A 18 -8.02 0.95 -21.50
C PRO A 18 -8.37 -0.12 -22.55
N THR A 19 -7.70 -0.08 -23.69
CA THR A 19 -7.81 -1.16 -24.70
C THR A 19 -7.17 -2.46 -24.16
N ASP A 20 -7.61 -3.60 -24.67
CA ASP A 20 -7.08 -4.92 -24.27
C ASP A 20 -5.56 -5.02 -24.45
N SER A 21 -5.02 -4.41 -25.49
CA SER A 21 -3.57 -4.39 -25.72
C SER A 21 -2.81 -3.59 -24.66
N VAL A 22 -3.37 -2.50 -24.15
CA VAL A 22 -2.79 -1.71 -23.06
C VAL A 22 -2.90 -2.49 -21.73
N LEU A 23 -4.04 -3.11 -21.46
CA LEU A 23 -4.23 -3.94 -20.27
C LEU A 23 -3.26 -5.12 -20.23
N SER A 24 -3.08 -5.81 -21.36
CA SER A 24 -2.12 -6.92 -21.47
C SER A 24 -0.69 -6.47 -21.15
N ARG A 25 -0.24 -5.37 -21.75
CA ARG A 25 1.10 -4.82 -21.50
C ARG A 25 1.31 -4.33 -20.08
N LEU A 26 0.29 -3.73 -19.47
CA LEU A 26 0.34 -3.33 -18.06
C LEU A 26 0.44 -4.57 -17.14
N GLY A 27 -0.30 -5.64 -17.45
CA GLY A 27 -0.28 -6.89 -16.70
C GLY A 27 1.06 -7.64 -16.72
N GLU A 28 1.92 -7.36 -17.70
CA GLU A 28 3.28 -7.94 -17.74
C GLU A 28 4.23 -7.33 -16.70
N GLY A 29 3.99 -6.08 -16.29
CA GLY A 29 4.90 -5.35 -15.40
C GLY A 29 4.27 -4.78 -14.14
N LEU A 30 2.95 -4.84 -14.00
CA LEU A 30 2.21 -4.30 -12.87
C LEU A 30 1.29 -5.35 -12.28
N ASP A 31 1.28 -5.43 -10.96
CA ASP A 31 0.30 -6.21 -10.22
C ASP A 31 -0.45 -5.31 -9.24
N VAL A 32 -1.72 -5.61 -9.00
CA VAL A 32 -2.58 -4.82 -8.12
C VAL A 32 -3.18 -5.71 -7.05
N SER A 33 -3.05 -5.29 -5.81
CA SER A 33 -3.69 -5.93 -4.67
C SER A 33 -4.62 -4.96 -3.97
N VAL A 34 -5.79 -5.44 -3.55
CA VAL A 34 -6.74 -4.67 -2.75
C VAL A 34 -6.63 -5.13 -1.31
N VAL A 35 -6.21 -4.23 -0.44
CA VAL A 35 -6.00 -4.50 0.99
C VAL A 35 -7.06 -3.78 1.81
N SER A 36 -7.78 -4.51 2.65
CA SER A 36 -8.78 -3.91 3.55
C SER A 36 -8.11 -3.11 4.67
N SER A 37 -8.81 -2.09 5.20
CA SER A 37 -8.35 -1.30 6.34
C SER A 37 -8.01 -2.17 7.57
N ARG A 38 -8.79 -3.22 7.82
CA ARG A 38 -8.53 -4.18 8.90
C ARG A 38 -7.20 -4.89 8.72
N ARG A 39 -6.89 -5.32 7.51
CA ARG A 39 -5.62 -5.99 7.22
C ARG A 39 -4.45 -5.02 7.26
N MET A 40 -4.63 -3.79 6.81
CA MET A 40 -3.63 -2.73 6.94
C MET A 40 -3.26 -2.51 8.42
N ILE A 41 -4.26 -2.33 9.30
CA ILE A 41 -4.07 -2.17 10.74
C ILE A 41 -3.32 -3.37 11.35
N SER A 42 -3.75 -4.60 11.03
CA SER A 42 -3.07 -5.80 11.53
C SER A 42 -1.65 -5.96 11.00
N THR A 43 -1.35 -5.43 9.80
CA THR A 43 0.00 -5.43 9.24
C THR A 43 0.92 -4.47 9.99
N ILE A 44 0.44 -3.27 10.37
CA ILE A 44 1.21 -2.32 11.17
C ILE A 44 1.59 -2.95 12.52
N SER A 45 0.62 -3.48 13.24
CA SER A 45 0.86 -4.10 14.55
C SER A 45 1.74 -5.35 14.45
N GLY A 46 1.54 -6.19 13.44
CA GLY A 46 2.31 -7.39 13.21
C GLY A 46 3.79 -7.13 12.92
N ILE A 47 4.10 -6.17 12.05
CA ILE A 47 5.48 -5.78 11.73
C ILE A 47 6.14 -5.07 12.91
N ARG A 48 5.41 -4.25 13.65
CA ARG A 48 5.92 -3.65 14.89
C ARG A 48 6.31 -4.73 15.91
N GLY A 49 5.46 -5.73 16.09
CA GLY A 49 5.72 -6.82 17.03
C GLY A 49 6.85 -7.76 16.63
N SER A 50 6.98 -8.08 15.33
CA SER A 50 7.95 -9.05 14.85
C SER A 50 9.32 -8.46 14.47
N ALA A 51 9.35 -7.26 13.91
CA ALA A 51 10.56 -6.62 13.39
C ALA A 51 10.95 -5.34 14.14
N GLY A 52 10.14 -4.86 15.06
CA GLY A 52 10.35 -3.61 15.76
C GLY A 52 10.19 -2.35 14.91
N TYR A 53 9.80 -2.49 13.64
CA TYR A 53 9.67 -1.39 12.70
C TYR A 53 8.22 -0.88 12.64
N LEU A 54 8.04 0.44 12.70
CA LEU A 54 6.74 1.07 12.60
C LEU A 54 6.44 1.49 11.16
N LEU A 55 5.48 0.83 10.54
CA LEU A 55 5.02 1.15 9.20
C LEU A 55 4.02 2.31 9.21
N SER A 56 4.10 3.20 8.20
CA SER A 56 2.99 4.06 7.86
C SER A 56 1.84 3.26 7.24
N PRO A 57 0.60 3.75 7.24
CA PRO A 57 -0.53 3.07 6.60
C PRO A 57 -0.26 2.72 5.13
N TYR A 58 0.37 3.62 4.36
CA TYR A 58 0.70 3.38 2.96
C TYR A 58 1.76 2.28 2.79
N ALA A 59 2.81 2.29 3.61
CA ALA A 59 3.81 1.22 3.62
C ALA A 59 3.21 -0.13 4.04
N ALA A 60 2.25 -0.12 4.96
CA ALA A 60 1.54 -1.33 5.37
C ALA A 60 0.65 -1.90 4.25
N LEU A 61 -0.01 -1.04 3.47
CA LEU A 61 -0.75 -1.45 2.27
C LEU A 61 0.18 -2.07 1.23
N ALA A 62 1.32 -1.43 0.95
CA ALA A 62 2.30 -1.94 -0.01
C ALA A 62 2.90 -3.29 0.45
N TYR A 63 3.23 -3.42 1.73
CA TYR A 63 3.75 -4.67 2.30
C TYR A 63 2.71 -5.80 2.26
N ALA A 64 1.46 -5.51 2.64
CA ALA A 64 0.38 -6.51 2.56
C ALA A 64 0.11 -6.94 1.11
N GLY A 65 0.15 -6.00 0.15
CA GLY A 65 0.05 -6.30 -1.27
C GLY A 65 1.19 -7.19 -1.77
N LEU A 66 2.42 -6.93 -1.33
CA LEU A 66 3.57 -7.80 -1.63
C LEU A 66 3.37 -9.23 -1.10
N LEU A 67 2.83 -9.39 0.10
CA LEU A 67 2.53 -10.71 0.64
C LEU A 67 1.45 -11.43 -0.18
N ASP A 68 0.44 -10.71 -0.66
CA ASP A 68 -0.58 -11.28 -1.55
C ASP A 68 -0.01 -11.71 -2.90
N PHE A 69 0.83 -10.88 -3.49
CA PHE A 69 1.55 -11.21 -4.72
C PHE A 69 2.37 -12.49 -4.54
N ARG A 70 3.19 -12.56 -3.49
CA ARG A 70 4.00 -13.74 -3.18
C ARG A 70 3.15 -14.99 -2.94
N GLY A 71 2.03 -14.85 -2.25
CA GLY A 71 1.10 -15.95 -2.00
C GLY A 71 0.47 -16.50 -3.27
N ARG A 72 0.21 -15.64 -4.28
CA ARG A 72 -0.38 -16.06 -5.57
C ARG A 72 0.65 -16.61 -6.55
N THR A 73 1.84 -16.04 -6.58
CA THR A 73 2.85 -16.36 -7.62
C THR A 73 3.92 -17.34 -7.16
N GLY A 74 4.12 -17.50 -5.85
CA GLY A 74 5.24 -18.24 -5.28
C GLY A 74 6.59 -17.52 -5.37
N GLU A 75 6.61 -16.27 -5.83
CA GLU A 75 7.82 -15.46 -5.94
C GLU A 75 8.43 -15.17 -4.56
N SER A 76 9.74 -15.33 -4.46
CA SER A 76 10.51 -15.08 -3.22
C SER A 76 11.67 -14.10 -3.40
N CYS A 77 11.71 -13.39 -4.52
CA CYS A 77 12.75 -12.39 -4.80
C CYS A 77 12.76 -11.26 -3.77
N HIS A 78 13.91 -10.57 -3.67
CA HIS A 78 14.00 -9.37 -2.86
C HIS A 78 13.04 -8.30 -3.38
N ALA A 79 12.37 -7.61 -2.47
CA ALA A 79 11.42 -6.57 -2.80
C ALA A 79 11.77 -5.28 -2.05
N LEU A 80 11.51 -4.15 -2.70
CA LEU A 80 11.63 -2.83 -2.10
C LEU A 80 10.23 -2.30 -1.83
N VAL A 81 9.94 -1.97 -0.58
CA VAL A 81 8.70 -1.30 -0.18
C VAL A 81 8.98 0.18 0.00
N LEU A 82 8.29 1.01 -0.77
CA LEU A 82 8.43 2.46 -0.68
C LEU A 82 7.63 2.97 0.53
N ALA A 83 8.32 3.62 1.47
CA ALA A 83 7.74 4.29 2.61
C ALA A 83 7.68 5.80 2.34
N GLU A 84 6.67 6.23 1.59
CA GLU A 84 6.53 7.61 1.12
C GLU A 84 6.26 8.62 2.25
N LYS A 85 5.57 8.21 3.30
CA LYS A 85 5.17 9.08 4.42
C LYS A 85 5.60 8.51 5.75
N SER A 86 5.94 9.41 6.68
CA SER A 86 6.18 9.04 8.07
C SER A 86 4.89 8.49 8.72
N PRO A 87 5.00 7.52 9.64
CA PRO A 87 3.87 7.03 10.43
C PRO A 87 3.09 8.15 11.14
N ILE A 88 3.77 9.22 11.55
CA ILE A 88 3.16 10.35 12.25
C ILE A 88 2.19 11.17 11.38
N CYS A 89 2.32 11.08 10.04
CA CYS A 89 1.40 11.77 9.13
C CYS A 89 -0.04 11.22 9.19
N ASP A 90 -0.23 10.04 9.77
CA ASP A 90 -1.53 9.41 9.99
C ASP A 90 -1.57 8.78 11.39
N ALA A 91 -1.27 9.63 12.38
CA ALA A 91 -1.09 9.23 13.78
C ALA A 91 -2.27 8.45 14.33
N GLY A 92 -3.51 8.87 14.02
CA GLY A 92 -4.72 8.20 14.50
C GLY A 92 -4.83 6.74 14.03
N THR A 93 -4.53 6.47 12.76
CA THR A 93 -4.55 5.11 12.24
C THR A 93 -3.45 4.25 12.88
N VAL A 94 -2.25 4.81 13.04
CA VAL A 94 -1.11 4.09 13.63
C VAL A 94 -1.33 3.84 15.13
N ALA A 95 -1.81 4.83 15.87
CA ALA A 95 -2.16 4.69 17.28
C ALA A 95 -3.23 3.60 17.50
N ASN A 96 -4.27 3.60 16.66
CA ASN A 96 -5.29 2.55 16.66
C ASN A 96 -4.68 1.15 16.41
N ALA A 97 -3.75 1.04 15.46
CA ALA A 97 -3.08 -0.22 15.17
C ALA A 97 -2.21 -0.74 16.34
N LEU A 98 -1.66 0.16 17.13
CA LEU A 98 -0.85 -0.16 18.30
C LEU A 98 -1.68 -0.31 19.57
N GLY A 99 -2.95 0.08 19.57
CA GLY A 99 -3.82 0.09 20.77
C GLY A 99 -3.40 1.15 21.79
N VAL A 100 -2.87 2.29 21.35
CA VAL A 100 -2.39 3.39 22.19
C VAL A 100 -3.09 4.70 21.82
N SER A 101 -2.94 5.74 22.66
CA SER A 101 -3.37 7.09 22.29
C SER A 101 -2.40 7.75 21.31
N GLU A 102 -2.87 8.73 20.54
CA GLU A 102 -2.00 9.48 19.60
C GLU A 102 -0.84 10.17 20.33
N ASP A 103 -1.09 10.71 21.51
CA ASP A 103 -0.06 11.37 22.34
C ASP A 103 1.06 10.42 22.77
N ALA A 104 0.74 9.12 22.92
CA ALA A 104 1.73 8.12 23.27
C ALA A 104 2.54 7.63 22.06
N LEU A 105 2.15 7.98 20.84
CA LEU A 105 2.79 7.48 19.62
C LEU A 105 4.25 7.92 19.49
N GLU A 106 4.61 9.10 19.99
CA GLU A 106 6.00 9.60 19.96
C GLU A 106 7.00 8.66 20.61
N GLN A 107 6.57 7.86 21.61
CA GLN A 107 7.43 6.89 22.27
C GLN A 107 7.75 5.66 21.42
N TYR A 108 7.06 5.49 20.29
CA TYR A 108 7.22 4.37 19.37
C TYR A 108 8.00 4.72 18.10
N LEU A 109 8.31 5.98 17.90
CA LEU A 109 9.09 6.51 16.78
C LEU A 109 10.60 6.48 17.09
#